data_8827143b519a987151b39e0b936cfbfc
#
_entry.id   8827143b519a987151b39e0b936cfbfc
#
_cell.length_a   1.000
_cell.length_b   1.000
_cell.length_c   1.000
_cell.angle_alpha   90.00
_cell.angle_beta   90.00
_cell.angle_gamma   90.00
#
_symmetry.space_group_name_H-M   'P 1'
#
loop_
_entity.id
_entity.type
_entity.pdbx_description
1 polymer ?
#
loop_
_entity_poly.entity_id
_entity_poly.type
_entity_poly.pdbx_seq_one_letter_code
_entity_poly.pdbx_strand_id
1 'polypeptide(L)'
;VQLAGKRVVVVGLGASGVAAARLCLRRGATVVANDGKPRESLSAGARELETLGAKLVAGGHDRAGMSEADLVVVSPGVPPLPEVAAAEARGIPVWGEIELAVRSLTSPAPIVAIGGTNGKSTTTALVGALLEAHGLRTFVGGNFGEPLADHVDERFGAIVLEVSSFQMERVDTFRPHVCALLNVTDDHLDRYDGFQEYADAKGNAFRKQGAEDWAVVPAGDATCLKQARRGRAQLVTFGPGGVVEVTADEVIDHRSGDRFPRGEMALVGRHNALNVAAALACVGPFAVPAATLRGVLRTMPGLPHRTALVAEVGGVRFYDDSKGTNVGASVTAIEGLPEPKVVLIAGGRDKLGSYGPLVEALCRKGRGVVVIGEAAEAIARAVGERLPVRRAASMVEAVRTGAALAEPGDAVLLSPACSSFDMFRDYKHRGDEFVSAVRVLEGEVRA
;
A
#
# COMPACT_ATOMS: atom_id res chain seq x y z
N VAL A 1 -5.14 -15.12 21.87
CA VAL A 1 -4.85 -14.27 23.06
C VAL A 1 -6.04 -14.26 24.02
N GLN A 2 -5.81 -14.26 25.33
CA GLN A 2 -6.87 -14.18 26.34
C GLN A 2 -7.06 -12.72 26.76
N LEU A 3 -8.21 -12.13 26.40
CA LEU A 3 -8.53 -10.71 26.64
C LEU A 3 -9.68 -10.53 27.66
N ALA A 4 -10.40 -11.60 28.02
CA ALA A 4 -11.50 -11.53 28.97
C ALA A 4 -11.04 -10.95 30.31
N GLY A 5 -11.73 -9.91 30.81
CA GLY A 5 -11.40 -9.18 32.03
C GLY A 5 -10.17 -8.26 31.96
N LYS A 6 -9.48 -8.19 30.81
CA LYS A 6 -8.32 -7.30 30.61
C LYS A 6 -8.77 -5.87 30.28
N ARG A 7 -8.02 -4.89 30.80
CA ARG A 7 -8.16 -3.49 30.40
C ARG A 7 -7.30 -3.23 29.17
N VAL A 8 -7.95 -2.94 28.04
CA VAL A 8 -7.29 -2.65 26.75
C VAL A 8 -7.52 -1.20 26.37
N VAL A 9 -6.46 -0.47 26.07
CA VAL A 9 -6.54 0.88 25.49
C VAL A 9 -6.22 0.79 24.01
N VAL A 10 -7.17 1.20 23.15
CA VAL A 10 -6.99 1.26 21.69
C VAL A 10 -6.78 2.72 21.30
N VAL A 11 -5.64 3.03 20.66
CA VAL A 11 -5.20 4.38 20.32
C VAL A 11 -5.28 4.60 18.82
N GLY A 12 -6.02 5.64 18.41
CA GLY A 12 -6.32 5.94 17.02
C GLY A 12 -7.52 5.12 16.50
N LEU A 13 -8.63 5.80 16.17
CA LEU A 13 -9.90 5.18 15.81
C LEU A 13 -10.20 5.30 14.31
N GLY A 14 -9.16 5.09 13.47
CA GLY A 14 -9.31 4.75 12.07
C GLY A 14 -9.85 3.31 11.89
N ALA A 15 -9.94 2.82 10.65
CA ALA A 15 -10.49 1.48 10.37
C ALA A 15 -9.85 0.36 11.22
N SER A 16 -8.51 0.31 11.28
CA SER A 16 -7.77 -0.69 12.07
C SER A 16 -8.06 -0.59 13.59
N GLY A 17 -8.13 0.64 14.12
CA GLY A 17 -8.40 0.83 15.55
C GLY A 17 -9.84 0.49 15.94
N VAL A 18 -10.80 0.82 15.09
CA VAL A 18 -12.21 0.44 15.30
C VAL A 18 -12.35 -1.09 15.26
N ALA A 19 -11.74 -1.77 14.30
CA ALA A 19 -11.74 -3.23 14.21
C ALA A 19 -11.07 -3.88 15.44
N ALA A 20 -9.93 -3.36 15.87
CA ALA A 20 -9.24 -3.82 17.09
C ALA A 20 -10.09 -3.64 18.35
N ALA A 21 -10.75 -2.48 18.51
CA ALA A 21 -11.61 -2.22 19.66
C ALA A 21 -12.83 -3.16 19.67
N ARG A 22 -13.48 -3.38 18.51
CA ARG A 22 -14.57 -4.36 18.38
C ARG A 22 -14.11 -5.77 18.73
N LEU A 23 -12.93 -6.18 18.25
CA LEU A 23 -12.37 -7.48 18.58
C LEU A 23 -12.14 -7.62 20.09
N CYS A 24 -11.54 -6.63 20.74
CA CYS A 24 -11.31 -6.66 22.18
C CYS A 24 -12.62 -6.77 22.97
N LEU A 25 -13.66 -6.00 22.58
CA LEU A 25 -14.99 -6.10 23.20
C LEU A 25 -15.61 -7.49 23.02
N ARG A 26 -15.58 -8.06 21.80
CA ARG A 26 -16.08 -9.43 21.54
C ARG A 26 -15.35 -10.48 22.37
N ARG A 27 -14.09 -10.24 22.72
CA ARG A 27 -13.28 -11.14 23.57
C ARG A 27 -13.42 -10.85 25.07
N GLY A 28 -14.36 -9.99 25.49
CA GLY A 28 -14.68 -9.70 26.88
C GLY A 28 -13.70 -8.79 27.60
N ALA A 29 -12.95 -7.96 26.88
CA ALA A 29 -12.09 -6.94 27.45
C ALA A 29 -12.89 -5.70 27.88
N THR A 30 -12.41 -4.97 28.89
CA THR A 30 -12.83 -3.59 29.15
C THR A 30 -12.02 -2.66 28.25
N VAL A 31 -12.69 -2.00 27.28
CA VAL A 31 -12.02 -1.22 26.25
C VAL A 31 -12.13 0.28 26.52
N VAL A 32 -10.98 0.96 26.46
CA VAL A 32 -10.90 2.42 26.31
C VAL A 32 -10.52 2.72 24.86
N ALA A 33 -11.45 3.29 24.11
CA ALA A 33 -11.25 3.72 22.72
C ALA A 33 -10.79 5.18 22.71
N ASN A 34 -9.55 5.44 22.29
CA ASN A 34 -8.92 6.76 22.38
C ASN A 34 -8.53 7.32 21.00
N ASP A 35 -8.78 8.60 20.76
CA ASP A 35 -8.31 9.33 19.58
C ASP A 35 -7.97 10.77 19.93
N GLY A 36 -6.92 11.31 19.30
CA GLY A 36 -6.53 12.72 19.45
C GLY A 36 -7.52 13.70 18.84
N LYS A 37 -8.34 13.27 17.87
CA LYS A 37 -9.38 14.11 17.27
C LYS A 37 -10.54 14.35 18.23
N PRO A 38 -11.19 15.52 18.13
CA PRO A 38 -12.41 15.79 18.89
C PRO A 38 -13.54 14.83 18.43
N ARG A 39 -14.47 14.55 19.34
CA ARG A 39 -15.56 13.58 19.16
C ARG A 39 -16.37 13.77 17.86
N GLU A 40 -16.61 15.02 17.50
CA GLU A 40 -17.40 15.42 16.31
C GLU A 40 -16.70 15.00 15.00
N SER A 41 -15.38 14.94 15.02
CA SER A 41 -14.54 14.56 13.87
C SER A 41 -14.33 13.06 13.74
N LEU A 42 -14.81 12.25 14.69
CA LEU A 42 -14.69 10.80 14.63
C LEU A 42 -15.70 10.21 13.63
N SER A 43 -15.31 9.08 13.00
CA SER A 43 -16.20 8.31 12.14
C SER A 43 -17.42 7.76 12.89
N ALA A 44 -18.48 7.43 12.16
CA ALA A 44 -19.66 6.78 12.76
C ALA A 44 -19.28 5.48 13.49
N GLY A 45 -18.42 4.63 12.87
CA GLY A 45 -17.95 3.39 13.49
C GLY A 45 -17.13 3.59 14.77
N ALA A 46 -16.36 4.69 14.87
CA ALA A 46 -15.64 5.02 16.09
C ALA A 46 -16.58 5.46 17.23
N ARG A 47 -17.61 6.22 16.90
CA ARG A 47 -18.65 6.63 17.89
C ARG A 47 -19.54 5.47 18.35
N GLU A 48 -19.82 4.52 17.44
CA GLU A 48 -20.57 3.31 17.76
C GLU A 48 -19.92 2.45 18.83
N LEU A 49 -18.60 2.52 19.02
CA LEU A 49 -17.89 1.76 20.05
C LEU A 49 -18.44 2.00 21.48
N GLU A 50 -19.00 3.19 21.75
CA GLU A 50 -19.63 3.47 23.04
C GLU A 50 -20.90 2.62 23.24
N THR A 51 -21.71 2.45 22.20
CA THR A 51 -22.93 1.62 22.26
C THR A 51 -22.59 0.14 22.42
N LEU A 52 -21.38 -0.25 21.98
CA LEU A 52 -20.82 -1.59 22.14
C LEU A 52 -20.15 -1.79 23.51
N GLY A 53 -20.10 -0.76 24.38
CA GLY A 53 -19.59 -0.83 25.73
C GLY A 53 -18.16 -0.32 25.93
N ALA A 54 -17.52 0.29 24.94
CA ALA A 54 -16.24 0.94 25.13
C ALA A 54 -16.38 2.30 25.82
N LYS A 55 -15.39 2.69 26.64
CA LYS A 55 -15.23 4.07 27.10
C LYS A 55 -14.52 4.87 26.00
N LEU A 56 -15.24 5.83 25.39
CA LEU A 56 -14.64 6.73 24.39
C LEU A 56 -13.92 7.90 25.05
N VAL A 57 -12.64 8.11 24.71
CA VAL A 57 -11.82 9.23 25.12
C VAL A 57 -11.30 9.94 23.86
N ALA A 58 -11.85 11.10 23.55
CA ALA A 58 -11.54 11.89 22.35
C ALA A 58 -10.93 13.25 22.73
N GLY A 59 -10.17 13.86 21.80
CA GLY A 59 -9.59 15.19 21.95
C GLY A 59 -8.29 15.24 22.74
N GLY A 60 -7.58 14.10 22.86
CA GLY A 60 -6.29 14.00 23.55
C GLY A 60 -6.02 12.59 24.06
N HIS A 61 -4.83 12.36 24.61
CA HIS A 61 -4.37 11.02 25.02
C HIS A 61 -4.15 10.88 26.54
N ASP A 62 -4.00 11.98 27.24
CA ASP A 62 -3.69 12.08 28.68
C ASP A 62 -4.70 11.33 29.57
N ARG A 63 -5.98 11.32 29.20
CA ARG A 63 -7.07 10.70 29.95
C ARG A 63 -7.38 9.25 29.57
N ALA A 64 -6.60 8.68 28.63
CA ALA A 64 -6.82 7.31 28.18
C ALA A 64 -6.39 6.24 29.19
N GLY A 65 -5.49 6.59 30.12
CA GLY A 65 -4.99 5.68 31.17
C GLY A 65 -4.18 4.53 30.60
N MET A 66 -3.27 4.80 29.66
CA MET A 66 -2.43 3.78 29.00
C MET A 66 -1.48 3.10 29.98
N SER A 67 -0.98 3.84 30.99
CA SER A 67 -0.08 3.31 32.02
C SER A 67 -0.75 2.34 33.02
N GLU A 68 -2.06 2.19 32.92
CA GLU A 68 -2.88 1.29 33.76
C GLU A 68 -3.48 0.14 32.94
N ALA A 69 -3.15 0.06 31.66
CA ALA A 69 -3.68 -0.97 30.77
C ALA A 69 -2.93 -2.30 30.94
N ASP A 70 -3.62 -3.40 30.67
CA ASP A 70 -2.99 -4.72 30.48
C ASP A 70 -2.41 -4.84 29.04
N LEU A 71 -2.95 -4.05 28.10
CA LEU A 71 -2.54 -4.02 26.70
C LEU A 71 -2.88 -2.66 26.10
N VAL A 72 -1.97 -2.10 25.32
CA VAL A 72 -2.22 -0.96 24.44
C VAL A 72 -2.19 -1.43 22.99
N VAL A 73 -3.21 -1.07 22.19
CA VAL A 73 -3.25 -1.35 20.76
C VAL A 73 -3.19 -0.04 20.01
N VAL A 74 -2.17 0.14 19.17
CA VAL A 74 -1.90 1.40 18.46
C VAL A 74 -2.19 1.23 16.97
N SER A 75 -3.05 2.10 16.43
CA SER A 75 -3.31 2.16 14.98
C SER A 75 -2.09 2.68 14.21
N PRO A 76 -1.85 2.21 12.96
CA PRO A 76 -0.65 2.54 12.18
C PRO A 76 -0.45 4.04 11.93
N GLY A 77 -1.55 4.81 11.83
CA GLY A 77 -1.51 6.27 11.57
C GLY A 77 -1.24 7.15 12.78
N VAL A 78 -1.12 6.57 13.98
CA VAL A 78 -0.83 7.32 15.21
C VAL A 78 0.65 7.70 15.25
N PRO A 79 1.00 8.98 15.43
CA PRO A 79 2.39 9.39 15.59
C PRO A 79 2.96 8.87 16.91
N PRO A 80 4.29 8.91 17.12
CA PRO A 80 4.87 8.63 18.42
C PRO A 80 4.24 9.47 19.53
N LEU A 81 3.79 8.83 20.61
CA LEU A 81 3.12 9.48 21.75
C LEU A 81 3.89 9.22 23.03
N PRO A 82 4.11 10.24 23.89
CA PRO A 82 4.75 10.08 25.19
C PRO A 82 4.01 9.07 26.10
N GLU A 83 2.68 9.03 26.02
CA GLU A 83 1.83 8.14 26.82
C GLU A 83 2.03 6.65 26.44
N VAL A 84 2.22 6.39 25.12
CA VAL A 84 2.56 5.04 24.63
C VAL A 84 3.95 4.64 25.08
N ALA A 85 4.95 5.53 24.96
CA ALA A 85 6.30 5.28 25.41
C ALA A 85 6.36 5.05 26.95
N ALA A 86 5.58 5.79 27.72
CA ALA A 86 5.47 5.60 29.16
C ALA A 86 4.86 4.23 29.52
N ALA A 87 3.88 3.74 28.74
CA ALA A 87 3.31 2.40 28.93
C ALA A 87 4.35 1.31 28.62
N GLU A 88 5.09 1.44 27.51
CA GLU A 88 6.19 0.53 27.15
C GLU A 88 7.28 0.48 28.21
N ALA A 89 7.69 1.62 28.76
CA ALA A 89 8.68 1.71 29.83
C ALA A 89 8.24 0.99 31.14
N ARG A 90 6.93 0.84 31.33
CA ARG A 90 6.35 0.07 32.44
C ARG A 90 6.19 -1.43 32.14
N GLY A 91 6.61 -1.89 30.95
CA GLY A 91 6.49 -3.27 30.49
C GLY A 91 5.08 -3.65 30.03
N ILE A 92 4.21 -2.70 29.77
CA ILE A 92 2.88 -2.94 29.21
C ILE A 92 3.06 -3.31 27.73
N PRO A 93 2.49 -4.44 27.26
CA PRO A 93 2.53 -4.81 25.85
C PRO A 93 1.87 -3.73 24.98
N VAL A 94 2.54 -3.34 23.87
CA VAL A 94 2.02 -2.40 22.88
C VAL A 94 2.05 -3.08 21.52
N TRP A 95 0.87 -3.36 20.98
CA TRP A 95 0.70 -4.08 19.72
C TRP A 95 0.02 -3.22 18.64
N GLY A 96 0.23 -3.58 17.37
CA GLY A 96 -0.61 -3.15 16.27
C GLY A 96 -1.84 -4.05 16.10
N GLU A 97 -2.77 -3.62 15.24
CA GLU A 97 -3.97 -4.41 14.92
C GLU A 97 -3.62 -5.79 14.35
N ILE A 98 -2.61 -5.89 13.47
CA ILE A 98 -2.20 -7.16 12.85
C ILE A 98 -1.70 -8.15 13.91
N GLU A 99 -0.87 -7.70 14.87
CA GLU A 99 -0.39 -8.56 15.97
C GLU A 99 -1.56 -9.06 16.81
N LEU A 100 -2.48 -8.17 17.19
CA LEU A 100 -3.68 -8.52 17.93
C LEU A 100 -4.54 -9.53 17.17
N ALA A 101 -4.77 -9.29 15.87
CA ALA A 101 -5.60 -10.13 15.02
C ALA A 101 -5.00 -11.54 14.88
N VAL A 102 -3.71 -11.64 14.54
CA VAL A 102 -3.04 -12.93 14.37
C VAL A 102 -3.05 -13.75 15.68
N ARG A 103 -2.84 -13.11 16.82
CA ARG A 103 -2.95 -13.78 18.13
C ARG A 103 -4.38 -14.19 18.50
N SER A 104 -5.38 -13.63 17.81
CA SER A 104 -6.81 -13.87 18.08
C SER A 104 -7.48 -14.81 17.09
N LEU A 105 -6.76 -15.25 16.04
CA LEU A 105 -7.29 -16.21 15.07
C LEU A 105 -7.80 -17.46 15.77
N THR A 106 -9.05 -17.84 15.50
CA THR A 106 -9.67 -19.06 16.06
C THR A 106 -9.27 -20.30 15.26
N SER A 107 -8.86 -20.14 14.01
CA SER A 107 -8.37 -21.19 13.13
C SER A 107 -7.05 -20.74 12.47
N PRO A 108 -5.92 -21.41 12.77
CA PRO A 108 -4.66 -21.10 12.10
C PRO A 108 -4.76 -21.31 10.59
N ALA A 109 -4.20 -20.38 9.82
CA ALA A 109 -4.06 -20.47 8.38
C ALA A 109 -2.69 -19.92 7.95
N PRO A 110 -2.09 -20.40 6.84
CA PRO A 110 -0.87 -19.84 6.30
C PRO A 110 -1.07 -18.35 5.99
N ILE A 111 -0.15 -17.51 6.47
CA ILE A 111 -0.17 -16.07 6.22
C ILE A 111 0.85 -15.75 5.12
N VAL A 112 0.42 -15.02 4.09
CA VAL A 112 1.27 -14.41 3.08
C VAL A 112 1.27 -12.89 3.33
N ALA A 113 2.40 -12.33 3.80
CA ALA A 113 2.55 -10.91 4.07
C ALA A 113 3.29 -10.23 2.93
N ILE A 114 2.75 -9.14 2.40
CA ILE A 114 3.31 -8.40 1.26
C ILE A 114 3.61 -6.96 1.67
N GLY A 115 4.89 -6.68 1.86
CA GLY A 115 5.46 -5.37 2.16
C GLY A 115 6.17 -4.75 0.95
N GLY A 116 6.59 -3.52 1.12
CA GLY A 116 7.33 -2.76 0.11
C GLY A 116 6.93 -1.30 0.11
N THR A 117 7.65 -0.46 -0.62
CA THR A 117 7.21 0.92 -0.86
C THR A 117 6.14 0.93 -1.94
N ASN A 118 6.38 0.29 -3.08
CA ASN A 118 5.50 0.22 -4.23
C ASN A 118 5.13 -1.22 -4.62
N GLY A 119 4.03 -1.41 -5.36
CA GLY A 119 3.59 -2.71 -5.87
C GLY A 119 2.73 -3.54 -4.91
N LYS A 120 2.69 -3.22 -3.63
CA LYS A 120 2.01 -4.00 -2.58
C LYS A 120 0.60 -4.45 -2.94
N SER A 121 -0.32 -3.51 -3.18
CA SER A 121 -1.74 -3.85 -3.39
C SER A 121 -1.97 -4.69 -4.64
N THR A 122 -1.23 -4.42 -5.72
CA THR A 122 -1.30 -5.23 -6.95
C THR A 122 -0.84 -6.67 -6.68
N THR A 123 0.30 -6.83 -6.00
CA THR A 123 0.82 -8.16 -5.65
C THR A 123 -0.09 -8.86 -4.64
N THR A 124 -0.63 -8.16 -3.64
CA THR A 124 -1.58 -8.72 -2.67
C THR A 124 -2.86 -9.23 -3.34
N ALA A 125 -3.45 -8.42 -4.22
CA ALA A 125 -4.64 -8.82 -4.97
C ALA A 125 -4.36 -9.99 -5.91
N LEU A 126 -3.19 -9.99 -6.57
CA LEU A 126 -2.80 -11.08 -7.46
C LEU A 126 -2.57 -12.39 -6.70
N VAL A 127 -1.87 -12.37 -5.56
CA VAL A 127 -1.70 -13.56 -4.71
C VAL A 127 -3.04 -14.08 -4.23
N GLY A 128 -3.95 -13.20 -3.79
CA GLY A 128 -5.32 -13.57 -3.42
C GLY A 128 -6.04 -14.30 -4.55
N ALA A 129 -6.08 -13.69 -5.74
CA ALA A 129 -6.74 -14.27 -6.91
C ALA A 129 -6.15 -15.64 -7.32
N LEU A 130 -4.82 -15.80 -7.23
CA LEU A 130 -4.15 -17.07 -7.52
C LEU A 130 -4.53 -18.17 -6.53
N LEU A 131 -4.60 -17.84 -5.23
CA LEU A 131 -4.99 -18.81 -4.20
C LEU A 131 -6.49 -19.15 -4.24
N GLU A 132 -7.34 -18.16 -4.52
CA GLU A 132 -8.78 -18.41 -4.73
C GLU A 132 -9.04 -19.29 -5.96
N ALA A 133 -8.36 -19.02 -7.08
CA ALA A 133 -8.46 -19.85 -8.28
C ALA A 133 -7.91 -21.28 -8.06
N HIS A 134 -7.03 -21.46 -7.07
CA HIS A 134 -6.56 -22.78 -6.61
C HIS A 134 -7.60 -23.49 -5.72
N GLY A 135 -8.70 -22.83 -5.38
CA GLY A 135 -9.76 -23.40 -4.56
C GLY A 135 -9.62 -23.14 -3.05
N LEU A 136 -8.70 -22.25 -2.63
CA LEU A 136 -8.58 -21.88 -1.23
C LEU A 136 -9.54 -20.73 -0.90
N ARG A 137 -10.31 -20.84 0.17
CA ARG A 137 -11.01 -19.69 0.75
C ARG A 137 -9.96 -18.74 1.33
N THR A 138 -9.77 -17.61 0.68
CA THR A 138 -8.67 -16.68 1.00
C THR A 138 -9.19 -15.37 1.60
N PHE A 139 -8.60 -14.93 2.72
CA PHE A 139 -8.76 -13.56 3.18
C PHE A 139 -7.72 -12.67 2.47
N VAL A 140 -8.15 -11.53 1.95
CA VAL A 140 -7.26 -10.53 1.34
C VAL A 140 -7.52 -9.18 1.99
N GLY A 141 -6.57 -8.66 2.76
CA GLY A 141 -6.80 -7.43 3.52
C GLY A 141 -5.54 -6.84 4.17
N GLY A 142 -5.72 -6.13 5.27
CA GLY A 142 -4.66 -5.48 6.04
C GLY A 142 -4.55 -3.98 5.75
N ASN A 143 -3.41 -3.50 5.27
CA ASN A 143 -3.25 -2.08 4.86
C ASN A 143 -4.05 -1.74 3.59
N PHE A 144 -4.43 -2.73 2.84
CA PHE A 144 -5.35 -2.69 1.71
C PHE A 144 -6.60 -3.48 2.05
N GLY A 145 -7.78 -2.98 1.72
CA GLY A 145 -9.04 -3.68 2.01
C GLY A 145 -9.47 -3.56 3.47
N GLU A 146 -9.94 -4.67 4.05
CA GLU A 146 -10.47 -4.74 5.41
C GLU A 146 -9.41 -5.14 6.43
N PRO A 147 -9.52 -4.68 7.71
CA PRO A 147 -8.66 -5.14 8.78
C PRO A 147 -8.90 -6.62 9.13
N LEU A 148 -7.82 -7.37 9.38
CA LEU A 148 -7.93 -8.79 9.77
C LEU A 148 -8.70 -8.98 11.09
N ALA A 149 -8.66 -8.00 12.00
CA ALA A 149 -9.32 -8.05 13.31
C ALA A 149 -10.85 -8.25 13.24
N ASP A 150 -11.49 -7.87 12.14
CA ASP A 150 -12.93 -8.10 11.93
C ASP A 150 -13.25 -9.54 11.50
N HIS A 151 -12.25 -10.32 11.02
CA HIS A 151 -12.41 -11.64 10.38
C HIS A 151 -11.75 -12.80 11.15
N VAL A 152 -11.23 -12.57 12.36
CA VAL A 152 -10.47 -13.58 13.14
C VAL A 152 -11.26 -14.82 13.54
N ASP A 153 -12.58 -14.76 13.47
CA ASP A 153 -13.49 -15.87 13.80
C ASP A 153 -13.85 -16.72 12.58
N GLU A 154 -13.44 -16.31 11.38
CA GLU A 154 -13.67 -17.03 10.15
C GLU A 154 -12.58 -18.08 9.89
N ARG A 155 -12.92 -19.10 9.09
CA ARG A 155 -11.96 -20.12 8.67
C ARG A 155 -11.50 -19.82 7.25
N PHE A 156 -10.18 -19.69 7.07
CA PHE A 156 -9.54 -19.48 5.78
C PHE A 156 -8.58 -20.61 5.45
N GLY A 157 -8.40 -20.89 4.16
CA GLY A 157 -7.33 -21.75 3.63
C GLY A 157 -6.01 -20.99 3.53
N ALA A 158 -6.08 -19.66 3.35
CA ALA A 158 -4.93 -18.76 3.36
C ALA A 158 -5.34 -17.34 3.77
N ILE A 159 -4.41 -16.58 4.34
CA ILE A 159 -4.58 -15.17 4.70
C ILE A 159 -3.51 -14.36 3.98
N VAL A 160 -3.92 -13.46 3.08
CA VAL A 160 -3.01 -12.57 2.33
C VAL A 160 -3.13 -11.15 2.88
N LEU A 161 -2.03 -10.64 3.42
CA LEU A 161 -1.98 -9.33 4.08
C LEU A 161 -1.08 -8.36 3.32
N GLU A 162 -1.63 -7.26 2.87
CA GLU A 162 -0.79 -6.10 2.60
C GLU A 162 -0.32 -5.51 3.93
N VAL A 163 0.99 -5.30 4.07
CA VAL A 163 1.56 -4.73 5.29
C VAL A 163 2.35 -3.45 5.01
N SER A 164 2.14 -2.44 5.86
CA SER A 164 2.91 -1.19 5.85
C SER A 164 4.06 -1.24 6.86
N SER A 165 5.03 -0.31 6.73
CA SER A 165 6.07 -0.13 7.75
C SER A 165 5.48 0.19 9.12
N PHE A 166 4.48 1.06 9.17
CA PHE A 166 3.80 1.46 10.42
C PHE A 166 3.13 0.30 11.14
N GLN A 167 2.53 -0.65 10.40
CA GLN A 167 1.97 -1.86 10.98
C GLN A 167 3.07 -2.78 11.54
N MET A 168 4.20 -2.85 10.84
CA MET A 168 5.33 -3.71 11.24
C MET A 168 6.15 -3.15 12.40
N GLU A 169 6.01 -1.87 12.77
CA GLU A 169 6.62 -1.32 13.99
C GLU A 169 6.09 -2.01 15.27
N ARG A 170 4.85 -2.47 15.26
CA ARG A 170 4.10 -2.95 16.42
C ARG A 170 3.76 -4.44 16.35
N VAL A 171 4.66 -5.23 15.75
CA VAL A 171 4.56 -6.70 15.73
C VAL A 171 5.59 -7.32 16.69
N ASP A 172 5.18 -8.37 17.37
CA ASP A 172 6.01 -9.11 18.33
C ASP A 172 6.17 -10.58 17.93
N THR A 173 5.06 -11.32 17.78
CA THR A 173 5.05 -12.74 17.41
C THR A 173 4.62 -13.00 15.97
N PHE A 174 4.32 -11.96 15.21
CA PHE A 174 3.92 -12.07 13.81
C PHE A 174 4.93 -12.91 13.01
N ARG A 175 4.45 -14.05 12.49
CA ARG A 175 5.25 -15.00 11.71
C ARG A 175 4.48 -15.40 10.46
N PRO A 176 4.64 -14.71 9.34
CA PRO A 176 4.04 -15.11 8.08
C PRO A 176 4.77 -16.34 7.52
N HIS A 177 4.00 -17.29 6.96
CA HIS A 177 4.53 -18.44 6.23
C HIS A 177 5.31 -18.00 4.99
N VAL A 178 4.81 -16.97 4.31
CA VAL A 178 5.52 -16.28 3.22
C VAL A 178 5.55 -14.79 3.52
N CYS A 179 6.72 -14.19 3.45
CA CYS A 179 6.89 -12.75 3.58
C CYS A 179 7.57 -12.19 2.32
N ALA A 180 6.92 -11.27 1.64
CA ALA A 180 7.51 -10.55 0.50
C ALA A 180 7.85 -9.11 0.89
N LEU A 181 9.05 -8.64 0.49
CA LEU A 181 9.44 -7.24 0.49
C LEU A 181 9.80 -6.84 -0.94
N LEU A 182 8.88 -6.14 -1.61
CA LEU A 182 8.95 -5.90 -3.05
C LEU A 182 10.04 -4.91 -3.45
N ASN A 183 10.26 -3.90 -2.64
CA ASN A 183 11.25 -2.83 -2.79
C ASN A 183 11.26 -1.94 -1.56
N VAL A 184 12.35 -1.19 -1.36
CA VAL A 184 12.42 -0.09 -0.41
C VAL A 184 13.01 1.11 -1.13
N THR A 185 12.23 2.18 -1.24
CA THR A 185 12.66 3.48 -1.79
C THR A 185 12.22 4.58 -0.83
N ASP A 186 12.81 5.76 -0.92
CA ASP A 186 12.48 6.88 -0.04
C ASP A 186 10.98 7.17 -0.01
N ASP A 187 10.40 7.06 1.17
CA ASP A 187 9.01 7.42 1.48
C ASP A 187 8.89 7.62 3.00
N HIS A 188 7.91 8.41 3.45
CA HIS A 188 7.63 8.63 4.87
C HIS A 188 8.83 9.16 5.70
N LEU A 189 9.72 9.97 5.09
CA LEU A 189 10.84 10.61 5.79
C LEU A 189 10.39 11.72 6.74
N ASP A 190 9.12 12.08 6.72
CA ASP A 190 8.42 12.89 7.72
C ASP A 190 8.18 12.15 9.05
N ARG A 191 8.30 10.81 9.05
CA ARG A 191 8.04 9.94 10.21
C ARG A 191 9.28 9.19 10.73
N TYR A 192 10.20 8.82 9.85
CA TYR A 192 11.40 8.07 10.18
C TYR A 192 12.63 8.97 10.15
N ASP A 193 13.59 8.73 11.02
CA ASP A 193 14.85 9.47 11.08
C ASP A 193 15.78 9.20 9.87
N GLY A 194 15.30 8.41 8.91
CA GLY A 194 15.97 8.16 7.66
C GLY A 194 15.58 6.83 6.99
N PHE A 195 16.17 6.62 5.82
CA PHE A 195 15.91 5.44 4.98
C PHE A 195 16.13 4.10 5.71
N GLN A 196 17.18 4.00 6.54
CA GLN A 196 17.51 2.74 7.21
C GLN A 196 16.44 2.36 8.25
N GLU A 197 15.94 3.30 9.02
CA GLU A 197 14.87 3.06 10.01
C GLU A 197 13.58 2.63 9.32
N TYR A 198 13.22 3.27 8.22
CA TYR A 198 12.09 2.88 7.39
C TYR A 198 12.24 1.45 6.83
N ALA A 199 13.43 1.10 6.34
CA ALA A 199 13.72 -0.26 5.85
C ALA A 199 13.64 -1.29 6.99
N ASP A 200 14.17 -0.94 8.17
CA ASP A 200 14.18 -1.81 9.35
C ASP A 200 12.77 -2.04 9.89
N ALA A 201 11.91 -1.03 9.89
CA ALA A 201 10.49 -1.16 10.22
C ALA A 201 9.81 -2.20 9.32
N LYS A 202 10.01 -2.12 7.98
CA LYS A 202 9.49 -3.14 7.04
C LYS A 202 10.07 -4.53 7.31
N GLY A 203 11.35 -4.61 7.64
CA GLY A 203 12.07 -5.85 7.93
C GLY A 203 11.57 -6.61 9.16
N ASN A 204 10.81 -5.97 10.05
CA ASN A 204 10.24 -6.64 11.22
C ASN A 204 9.32 -7.81 10.85
N ALA A 205 8.72 -7.79 9.66
CA ALA A 205 7.88 -8.89 9.16
C ALA A 205 8.64 -10.22 9.00
N PHE A 206 9.99 -10.19 8.84
CA PHE A 206 10.80 -11.40 8.69
C PHE A 206 11.32 -11.98 10.01
N ARG A 207 11.36 -11.15 11.08
CA ARG A 207 12.11 -11.47 12.32
C ARG A 207 11.78 -12.81 12.96
N LYS A 208 10.55 -13.26 12.85
CA LYS A 208 10.06 -14.50 13.48
C LYS A 208 9.96 -15.68 12.52
N GLN A 209 10.31 -15.50 11.25
CA GLN A 209 10.28 -16.60 10.28
C GLN A 209 11.31 -17.68 10.63
N GLY A 210 10.89 -18.93 10.50
CA GLY A 210 11.69 -20.16 10.68
C GLY A 210 12.21 -20.72 9.35
N ALA A 211 12.91 -21.84 9.40
CA ALA A 211 13.52 -22.48 8.22
C ALA A 211 12.48 -23.05 7.21
N GLU A 212 11.25 -23.28 7.64
CA GLU A 212 10.14 -23.75 6.82
C GLU A 212 9.37 -22.61 6.14
N ASP A 213 9.61 -21.34 6.55
CA ASP A 213 8.96 -20.16 5.97
C ASP A 213 9.75 -19.65 4.76
N TRP A 214 9.12 -18.79 3.96
CA TRP A 214 9.70 -18.24 2.74
C TRP A 214 9.83 -16.73 2.81
N ALA A 215 11.04 -16.23 2.48
CA ALA A 215 11.33 -14.80 2.34
C ALA A 215 11.51 -14.46 0.85
N VAL A 216 10.61 -13.66 0.30
CA VAL A 216 10.54 -13.30 -1.12
C VAL A 216 11.03 -11.86 -1.32
N VAL A 217 12.14 -11.66 -2.05
CA VAL A 217 12.75 -10.34 -2.26
C VAL A 217 13.31 -10.19 -3.66
N PRO A 218 13.53 -8.96 -4.17
CA PRO A 218 14.15 -8.74 -5.47
C PRO A 218 15.58 -9.29 -5.52
N ALA A 219 15.95 -9.91 -6.62
CA ALA A 219 17.33 -10.30 -6.88
C ALA A 219 18.23 -9.07 -6.96
N GLY A 220 19.37 -9.09 -6.26
CA GLY A 220 20.36 -8.01 -6.28
C GLY A 220 20.01 -6.77 -5.44
N ASP A 221 18.82 -6.66 -4.83
CA ASP A 221 18.51 -5.57 -3.91
C ASP A 221 19.12 -5.82 -2.52
N ALA A 222 20.21 -5.12 -2.23
CA ALA A 222 20.97 -5.31 -0.99
C ALA A 222 20.15 -4.98 0.27
N THR A 223 19.26 -3.97 0.19
CA THR A 223 18.40 -3.56 1.31
C THR A 223 17.36 -4.64 1.60
N CYS A 224 16.63 -5.10 0.58
CA CYS A 224 15.61 -6.15 0.76
C CYS A 224 16.25 -7.46 1.22
N LEU A 225 17.41 -7.84 0.65
CA LEU A 225 18.18 -9.03 1.08
C LEU A 225 18.63 -8.93 2.55
N LYS A 226 19.12 -7.76 2.98
CA LYS A 226 19.47 -7.52 4.39
C LYS A 226 18.29 -7.73 5.32
N GLN A 227 17.11 -7.19 4.95
CA GLN A 227 15.92 -7.34 5.78
C GLN A 227 15.40 -8.78 5.83
N ALA A 228 15.40 -9.51 4.72
CA ALA A 228 15.00 -10.92 4.66
C ALA A 228 15.84 -11.81 5.57
N ARG A 229 17.14 -11.52 5.70
CA ARG A 229 18.09 -12.28 6.55
C ARG A 229 17.92 -12.04 8.06
N ARG A 230 16.96 -11.21 8.49
CA ARG A 230 16.64 -11.02 9.93
C ARG A 230 15.89 -12.21 10.52
N GLY A 231 15.25 -13.03 9.68
CA GLY A 231 14.69 -14.34 10.02
C GLY A 231 15.60 -15.50 9.55
N ARG A 232 15.03 -16.70 9.56
CA ARG A 232 15.70 -17.93 9.11
C ARG A 232 15.01 -18.59 7.92
N ALA A 233 14.11 -17.85 7.24
CA ALA A 233 13.33 -18.34 6.12
C ALA A 233 14.20 -18.73 4.91
N GLN A 234 13.65 -19.60 4.08
CA GLN A 234 14.21 -19.92 2.77
C GLN A 234 14.10 -18.68 1.87
N LEU A 235 15.25 -18.26 1.31
CA LEU A 235 15.29 -17.08 0.45
C LEU A 235 14.86 -17.45 -0.97
N VAL A 236 13.84 -16.77 -1.49
CA VAL A 236 13.37 -16.86 -2.87
C VAL A 236 13.49 -15.48 -3.52
N THR A 237 14.27 -15.36 -4.57
CA THR A 237 14.46 -14.08 -5.26
C THR A 237 13.59 -13.97 -6.50
N PHE A 238 13.13 -12.75 -6.83
CA PHE A 238 12.39 -12.47 -8.05
C PHE A 238 13.00 -11.29 -8.83
N GLY A 239 12.63 -11.18 -10.10
CA GLY A 239 13.12 -10.13 -11.00
C GLY A 239 14.31 -10.60 -11.85
N PRO A 240 15.02 -9.69 -12.53
CA PRO A 240 16.16 -10.06 -13.39
C PRO A 240 17.21 -10.87 -12.62
N GLY A 241 17.54 -12.07 -13.11
CA GLY A 241 18.47 -13.00 -12.44
C GLY A 241 17.93 -13.63 -11.15
N GLY A 242 16.65 -13.52 -10.86
CA GLY A 242 16.00 -14.14 -9.70
C GLY A 242 15.60 -15.59 -9.93
N VAL A 243 15.22 -16.29 -8.86
CA VAL A 243 14.63 -17.64 -8.92
C VAL A 243 13.31 -17.62 -9.69
N VAL A 244 12.51 -16.55 -9.55
CA VAL A 244 11.42 -16.22 -10.46
C VAL A 244 11.88 -15.04 -11.31
N GLU A 245 12.41 -15.36 -12.47
CA GLU A 245 13.11 -14.42 -13.33
C GLU A 245 12.14 -13.61 -14.19
N VAL A 246 12.45 -12.31 -14.39
CA VAL A 246 11.76 -11.43 -15.33
C VAL A 246 12.71 -11.09 -16.47
N THR A 247 12.38 -11.56 -17.67
CA THR A 247 13.08 -11.22 -18.91
C THR A 247 12.33 -10.13 -19.69
N ALA A 248 12.78 -9.81 -20.89
CA ALA A 248 12.08 -8.89 -21.81
C ALA A 248 10.68 -9.42 -22.17
N ASP A 249 10.55 -10.73 -22.41
CA ASP A 249 9.37 -11.32 -23.03
C ASP A 249 8.53 -12.19 -22.09
N GLU A 250 9.09 -12.68 -20.99
CA GLU A 250 8.43 -13.65 -20.13
C GLU A 250 8.86 -13.54 -18.65
N VAL A 251 8.06 -14.16 -17.79
CA VAL A 251 8.39 -14.49 -16.41
C VAL A 251 8.63 -15.99 -16.33
N ILE A 252 9.76 -16.42 -15.74
CA ILE A 252 10.20 -17.80 -15.66
C ILE A 252 10.33 -18.20 -14.19
N ASP A 253 9.62 -19.24 -13.76
CA ASP A 253 9.85 -19.84 -12.44
C ASP A 253 10.85 -21.00 -12.59
N HIS A 254 12.11 -20.77 -12.22
CA HIS A 254 13.17 -21.78 -12.35
C HIS A 254 13.01 -22.97 -11.41
N ARG A 255 12.11 -22.89 -10.39
CA ARG A 255 11.83 -24.02 -9.49
C ARG A 255 11.01 -25.11 -10.17
N SER A 256 10.02 -24.72 -10.99
CA SER A 256 9.14 -25.62 -11.73
C SER A 256 9.50 -25.74 -13.21
N GLY A 257 10.25 -24.80 -13.75
CA GLY A 257 10.50 -24.64 -15.18
C GLY A 257 9.35 -23.98 -15.94
N ASP A 258 8.32 -23.50 -15.24
CA ASP A 258 7.18 -22.84 -15.88
C ASP A 258 7.55 -21.48 -16.46
N ARG A 259 6.98 -21.19 -17.63
CA ARG A 259 7.20 -19.95 -18.38
C ARG A 259 5.87 -19.26 -18.64
N PHE A 260 5.82 -17.95 -18.43
CA PHE A 260 4.64 -17.11 -18.54
C PHE A 260 4.95 -15.93 -19.47
N PRO A 261 4.51 -16.00 -20.78
CA PRO A 261 4.74 -14.92 -21.74
C PRO A 261 4.08 -13.61 -21.28
N ARG A 262 4.85 -12.52 -21.27
CA ARG A 262 4.35 -11.20 -20.83
C ARG A 262 3.26 -10.65 -21.74
N GLY A 263 3.32 -10.96 -23.04
CA GLY A 263 2.28 -10.58 -24.00
C GLY A 263 0.92 -11.23 -23.77
N GLU A 264 0.84 -12.30 -22.96
CA GLU A 264 -0.41 -12.97 -22.58
C GLU A 264 -0.99 -12.47 -21.26
N MET A 265 -0.27 -11.59 -20.54
CA MET A 265 -0.70 -11.08 -19.23
C MET A 265 -1.59 -9.84 -19.40
N ALA A 266 -2.69 -9.80 -18.63
CA ALA A 266 -3.55 -8.62 -18.57
C ALA A 266 -2.86 -7.42 -17.91
N LEU A 267 -1.96 -7.66 -16.96
CA LEU A 267 -1.15 -6.64 -16.29
C LEU A 267 0.07 -6.31 -17.15
N VAL A 268 0.04 -5.20 -17.87
CA VAL A 268 1.13 -4.76 -18.76
C VAL A 268 2.17 -3.91 -18.05
N GLY A 269 3.37 -3.83 -18.64
CA GLY A 269 4.48 -3.01 -18.18
C GLY A 269 5.49 -3.78 -17.30
N ARG A 270 6.72 -3.24 -17.27
CA ARG A 270 7.85 -3.88 -16.56
C ARG A 270 7.58 -4.01 -15.05
N HIS A 271 7.00 -2.97 -14.43
CA HIS A 271 6.69 -2.98 -13.00
C HIS A 271 5.65 -4.07 -12.65
N ASN A 272 4.68 -4.30 -13.52
CA ASN A 272 3.70 -5.35 -13.32
C ASN A 272 4.29 -6.75 -13.55
N ALA A 273 5.23 -6.91 -14.47
CA ALA A 273 5.98 -8.16 -14.58
C ALA A 273 6.75 -8.50 -13.29
N LEU A 274 7.31 -7.50 -12.59
CA LEU A 274 7.94 -7.69 -11.27
C LEU A 274 6.90 -8.05 -10.20
N ASN A 275 5.72 -7.41 -10.19
CA ASN A 275 4.63 -7.77 -9.27
C ASN A 275 4.13 -9.21 -9.51
N VAL A 276 4.03 -9.63 -10.79
CA VAL A 276 3.69 -11.01 -11.17
C VAL A 276 4.76 -11.98 -10.68
N ALA A 277 6.04 -11.70 -10.92
CA ALA A 277 7.12 -12.56 -10.46
C ALA A 277 7.14 -12.72 -8.93
N ALA A 278 6.93 -11.63 -8.20
CA ALA A 278 6.79 -11.66 -6.74
C ALA A 278 5.58 -12.50 -6.29
N ALA A 279 4.43 -12.35 -6.96
CA ALA A 279 3.22 -13.13 -6.65
C ALA A 279 3.42 -14.63 -6.92
N LEU A 280 4.03 -14.99 -8.06
CA LEU A 280 4.39 -16.39 -8.37
C LEU A 280 5.36 -16.96 -7.34
N ALA A 281 6.34 -16.18 -6.90
CA ALA A 281 7.24 -16.56 -5.80
C ALA A 281 6.45 -16.82 -4.51
N CYS A 282 5.49 -15.94 -4.16
CA CYS A 282 4.68 -16.05 -2.94
C CYS A 282 3.75 -17.27 -2.92
N VAL A 283 3.21 -17.68 -4.06
CA VAL A 283 2.30 -18.84 -4.13
C VAL A 283 3.01 -20.18 -4.30
N GLY A 284 4.33 -20.17 -4.43
CA GLY A 284 5.13 -21.40 -4.60
C GLY A 284 4.85 -22.49 -3.56
N PRO A 285 4.81 -22.19 -2.24
CA PRO A 285 4.51 -23.20 -1.21
C PRO A 285 3.12 -23.84 -1.31
N PHE A 286 2.21 -23.21 -2.04
CA PHE A 286 0.83 -23.72 -2.22
C PHE A 286 0.68 -24.64 -3.43
N ALA A 287 1.73 -24.85 -4.22
CA ALA A 287 1.75 -25.74 -5.37
C ALA A 287 0.60 -25.51 -6.38
N VAL A 288 0.27 -24.23 -6.65
CA VAL A 288 -0.78 -23.86 -7.60
C VAL A 288 -0.40 -24.33 -9.01
N PRO A 289 -1.28 -25.08 -9.71
CA PRO A 289 -0.98 -25.60 -11.05
C PRO A 289 -0.71 -24.48 -12.07
N ALA A 290 0.27 -24.67 -12.97
CA ALA A 290 0.64 -23.69 -13.99
C ALA A 290 -0.52 -23.23 -14.87
N ALA A 291 -1.47 -24.13 -15.18
CA ALA A 291 -2.68 -23.79 -15.94
C ALA A 291 -3.56 -22.77 -15.19
N THR A 292 -3.73 -22.93 -13.88
CA THR A 292 -4.46 -22.02 -13.02
C THR A 292 -3.74 -20.65 -12.96
N LEU A 293 -2.40 -20.67 -12.77
CA LEU A 293 -1.58 -19.45 -12.78
C LEU A 293 -1.77 -18.67 -14.09
N ARG A 294 -1.63 -19.34 -15.25
CA ARG A 294 -1.83 -18.72 -16.58
C ARG A 294 -3.25 -18.16 -16.74
N GLY A 295 -4.27 -18.88 -16.29
CA GLY A 295 -5.67 -18.42 -16.35
C GLY A 295 -5.87 -17.08 -15.64
N VAL A 296 -5.39 -16.95 -14.40
CA VAL A 296 -5.49 -15.72 -13.62
C VAL A 296 -4.67 -14.59 -14.27
N LEU A 297 -3.43 -14.85 -14.67
CA LEU A 297 -2.55 -13.85 -15.26
C LEU A 297 -3.11 -13.23 -16.55
N ARG A 298 -3.89 -14.01 -17.32
CA ARG A 298 -4.54 -13.55 -18.55
C ARG A 298 -5.76 -12.66 -18.30
N THR A 299 -6.44 -12.81 -17.19
CA THR A 299 -7.77 -12.23 -16.96
C THR A 299 -7.81 -11.20 -15.83
N MET A 300 -6.82 -11.20 -14.93
CA MET A 300 -6.83 -10.31 -13.78
C MET A 300 -6.67 -8.84 -14.20
N PRO A 301 -7.70 -7.99 -14.01
CA PRO A 301 -7.60 -6.60 -14.36
C PRO A 301 -6.66 -5.86 -13.40
N GLY A 302 -6.12 -4.72 -13.87
CA GLY A 302 -5.43 -3.78 -12.99
C GLY A 302 -6.34 -3.26 -11.88
N LEU A 303 -5.77 -2.87 -10.76
CA LEU A 303 -6.53 -2.22 -9.69
C LEU A 303 -6.94 -0.80 -10.12
N PRO A 304 -8.11 -0.31 -9.67
CA PRO A 304 -8.51 1.08 -9.87
C PRO A 304 -7.44 2.07 -9.39
N HIS A 305 -7.32 3.18 -10.07
CA HIS A 305 -6.38 4.26 -9.75
C HIS A 305 -4.89 3.85 -9.79
N ARG A 306 -4.55 2.85 -10.62
CA ARG A 306 -3.18 2.38 -10.84
C ARG A 306 -2.88 2.31 -12.33
N THR A 307 -2.46 3.44 -12.87
CA THR A 307 -2.15 3.65 -14.29
C THR A 307 -3.29 3.12 -15.20
N ALA A 308 -4.53 3.32 -14.77
CA ALA A 308 -5.73 2.86 -15.49
C ALA A 308 -6.05 3.82 -16.62
N LEU A 309 -6.18 3.32 -17.86
CA LEU A 309 -6.65 4.12 -18.98
C LEU A 309 -8.13 4.51 -18.75
N VAL A 310 -8.40 5.81 -18.74
CA VAL A 310 -9.74 6.38 -18.52
C VAL A 310 -10.47 6.62 -19.85
N ALA A 311 -9.80 7.31 -20.77
CA ALA A 311 -10.34 7.65 -22.10
C ALA A 311 -9.22 8.05 -23.06
N GLU A 312 -9.57 8.12 -24.35
CA GLU A 312 -8.80 8.80 -25.38
C GLU A 312 -9.64 9.95 -25.94
N VAL A 313 -9.12 11.18 -25.84
CA VAL A 313 -9.81 12.40 -26.26
C VAL A 313 -8.88 13.19 -27.17
N GLY A 314 -9.31 13.47 -28.40
CA GLY A 314 -8.51 14.20 -29.38
C GLY A 314 -7.17 13.53 -29.75
N GLY A 315 -7.09 12.19 -29.65
CA GLY A 315 -5.85 11.43 -29.87
C GLY A 315 -4.88 11.46 -28.67
N VAL A 316 -5.29 11.99 -27.52
CA VAL A 316 -4.53 12.01 -26.25
C VAL A 316 -5.14 11.00 -25.29
N ARG A 317 -4.33 10.13 -24.67
CA ARG A 317 -4.77 9.14 -23.70
C ARG A 317 -4.63 9.65 -22.28
N PHE A 318 -5.68 9.47 -21.50
CA PHE A 318 -5.77 9.91 -20.09
C PHE A 318 -5.65 8.71 -19.15
N TYR A 319 -4.66 8.75 -18.26
CA TYR A 319 -4.37 7.67 -17.31
C TYR A 319 -4.53 8.14 -15.87
N ASP A 320 -5.28 7.36 -15.09
CA ASP A 320 -5.46 7.55 -13.65
C ASP A 320 -4.48 6.65 -12.88
N ASP A 321 -3.50 7.28 -12.25
CA ASP A 321 -2.57 6.68 -11.30
C ASP A 321 -2.61 7.45 -9.97
N SER A 322 -3.81 7.82 -9.52
CA SER A 322 -3.99 8.59 -8.28
C SER A 322 -3.39 7.90 -7.05
N LYS A 323 -3.17 6.58 -7.09
CA LYS A 323 -2.45 5.83 -6.05
C LYS A 323 -0.94 6.06 -6.08
N GLY A 324 -0.37 6.70 -7.08
CA GLY A 324 1.03 7.12 -7.17
C GLY A 324 1.36 8.25 -6.21
N THR A 325 1.36 7.96 -4.90
CA THR A 325 1.48 8.95 -3.81
C THR A 325 2.91 9.20 -3.36
N ASN A 326 3.90 8.73 -4.11
CA ASN A 326 5.32 9.03 -3.90
C ASN A 326 6.06 9.17 -5.24
N VAL A 327 7.23 9.77 -5.19
CA VAL A 327 8.06 10.06 -6.37
C VAL A 327 8.38 8.80 -7.18
N GLY A 328 8.77 7.71 -6.51
CA GLY A 328 9.12 6.44 -7.18
C GLY A 328 7.95 5.81 -7.93
N ALA A 329 6.73 5.92 -7.40
CA ALA A 329 5.52 5.45 -8.09
C ALA A 329 5.28 6.26 -9.37
N SER A 330 5.37 7.59 -9.30
CA SER A 330 5.15 8.47 -10.46
C SER A 330 6.24 8.29 -11.52
N VAL A 331 7.49 8.09 -11.14
CA VAL A 331 8.58 7.73 -12.07
C VAL A 331 8.25 6.44 -12.80
N THR A 332 7.84 5.41 -12.07
CA THR A 332 7.47 4.10 -12.63
C THR A 332 6.30 4.22 -13.60
N ALA A 333 5.28 5.03 -13.26
CA ALA A 333 4.13 5.25 -14.11
C ALA A 333 4.52 5.98 -15.41
N ILE A 334 5.31 7.06 -15.35
CA ILE A 334 5.81 7.80 -16.50
C ILE A 334 6.59 6.87 -17.45
N GLU A 335 7.54 6.11 -16.92
CA GLU A 335 8.40 5.23 -17.71
C GLU A 335 7.64 4.03 -18.29
N GLY A 336 6.61 3.57 -17.60
CA GLY A 336 5.81 2.39 -17.97
C GLY A 336 4.78 2.62 -19.08
N LEU A 337 4.40 3.87 -19.37
CA LEU A 337 3.44 4.15 -20.43
C LEU A 337 4.04 3.88 -21.83
N PRO A 338 3.23 3.41 -22.80
CA PRO A 338 3.70 3.20 -24.17
C PRO A 338 3.87 4.49 -24.97
N GLU A 339 3.16 5.56 -24.63
CA GLU A 339 3.17 6.84 -25.33
C GLU A 339 4.56 7.48 -25.29
N PRO A 340 4.99 8.16 -26.39
CA PRO A 340 6.31 8.76 -26.49
C PRO A 340 6.51 9.94 -25.53
N LYS A 341 5.44 10.68 -25.22
CA LYS A 341 5.47 11.83 -24.31
C LYS A 341 4.30 11.81 -23.33
N VAL A 342 4.55 12.44 -22.16
CA VAL A 342 3.61 12.49 -21.06
C VAL A 342 3.48 13.92 -20.54
N VAL A 343 2.25 14.41 -20.39
CA VAL A 343 1.94 15.55 -19.52
C VAL A 343 1.56 15.01 -18.15
N LEU A 344 2.34 15.33 -17.13
CA LEU A 344 2.09 14.86 -15.77
C LEU A 344 1.20 15.85 -15.00
N ILE A 345 0.16 15.34 -14.34
CA ILE A 345 -0.55 16.08 -13.29
C ILE A 345 0.01 15.59 -11.96
N ALA A 346 0.68 16.50 -11.20
CA ALA A 346 1.37 16.18 -9.97
C ALA A 346 1.06 17.18 -8.86
N GLY A 347 1.21 16.72 -7.61
CA GLY A 347 1.03 17.54 -6.42
C GLY A 347 0.02 16.96 -5.43
N GLY A 348 -0.19 17.70 -4.36
CA GLY A 348 -0.90 17.26 -3.18
C GLY A 348 -0.08 17.61 -1.95
N ARG A 349 -0.32 16.94 -0.81
CA ARG A 349 0.43 17.17 0.43
C ARG A 349 1.84 16.60 0.32
N ASP A 350 2.84 17.46 0.53
CA ASP A 350 4.26 17.11 0.45
C ASP A 350 4.66 16.11 1.56
N LYS A 351 5.57 15.20 1.22
CA LYS A 351 6.18 14.25 2.15
C LYS A 351 7.66 14.55 2.39
N LEU A 352 8.10 15.76 2.05
CA LEU A 352 9.46 16.29 2.22
C LEU A 352 10.55 15.44 1.52
N GLY A 353 10.19 14.67 0.49
CA GLY A 353 11.13 13.89 -0.31
C GLY A 353 11.77 14.70 -1.44
N SER A 354 12.80 14.11 -2.08
CA SER A 354 13.45 14.71 -3.26
C SER A 354 12.63 14.48 -4.52
N TYR A 355 12.35 15.54 -5.27
CA TYR A 355 11.72 15.46 -6.60
C TYR A 355 12.74 15.23 -7.74
N GLY A 356 14.03 15.11 -7.44
CA GLY A 356 15.09 14.89 -8.44
C GLY A 356 14.79 13.74 -9.41
N PRO A 357 14.51 12.53 -8.94
CA PRO A 357 14.19 11.40 -9.82
C PRO A 357 12.95 11.62 -10.71
N LEU A 358 11.94 12.34 -10.20
CA LEU A 358 10.76 12.72 -11.00
C LEU A 358 11.14 13.64 -12.14
N VAL A 359 11.96 14.65 -11.85
CA VAL A 359 12.44 15.60 -12.84
C VAL A 359 13.28 14.90 -13.91
N GLU A 360 14.14 13.95 -13.53
CA GLU A 360 14.92 13.16 -14.49
C GLU A 360 14.03 12.33 -15.43
N ALA A 361 13.00 11.65 -14.88
CA ALA A 361 12.04 10.91 -15.69
C ALA A 361 11.28 11.84 -16.66
N LEU A 362 10.86 13.01 -16.17
CA LEU A 362 10.19 14.02 -16.98
C LEU A 362 11.12 14.61 -18.07
N CYS A 363 12.40 14.81 -17.80
CA CYS A 363 13.34 15.25 -18.84
C CYS A 363 13.46 14.25 -19.99
N ARG A 364 13.35 12.96 -19.70
CA ARG A 364 13.37 11.90 -20.74
C ARG A 364 12.06 11.82 -21.52
N LYS A 365 10.93 11.85 -20.86
CA LYS A 365 9.63 11.49 -21.43
C LYS A 365 8.53 12.55 -21.25
N GLY A 366 8.77 13.60 -20.48
CA GLY A 366 7.80 14.66 -20.23
C GLY A 366 7.60 15.57 -21.44
N ARG A 367 6.38 16.06 -21.63
CA ARG A 367 6.04 17.21 -22.46
C ARG A 367 5.82 18.45 -21.60
N GLY A 368 5.26 18.29 -20.41
CA GLY A 368 5.00 19.34 -19.45
C GLY A 368 4.46 18.77 -18.13
N VAL A 369 4.27 19.66 -17.16
CA VAL A 369 3.75 19.33 -15.85
C VAL A 369 2.64 20.31 -15.47
N VAL A 370 1.53 19.77 -14.99
CA VAL A 370 0.47 20.55 -14.33
C VAL A 370 0.56 20.28 -12.82
N VAL A 371 0.77 21.33 -12.02
CA VAL A 371 0.93 21.19 -10.58
C VAL A 371 -0.31 21.65 -9.83
N ILE A 372 -0.69 20.89 -8.78
CA ILE A 372 -1.85 21.13 -7.91
C ILE A 372 -1.47 21.02 -6.43
N GLY A 373 -2.25 21.64 -5.55
CA GLY A 373 -2.15 21.46 -4.10
C GLY A 373 -0.88 22.04 -3.46
N GLU A 374 -0.63 21.61 -2.22
CA GLU A 374 0.42 22.14 -1.33
C GLU A 374 1.83 22.02 -1.93
N ALA A 375 2.15 20.89 -2.57
CA ALA A 375 3.47 20.65 -3.17
C ALA A 375 3.71 21.35 -4.51
N ALA A 376 2.74 22.10 -5.04
CA ALA A 376 2.81 22.71 -6.38
C ALA A 376 4.08 23.54 -6.58
N GLU A 377 4.44 24.41 -5.63
CA GLU A 377 5.61 25.29 -5.73
C GLU A 377 6.93 24.52 -5.58
N ALA A 378 6.96 23.46 -4.77
CA ALA A 378 8.15 22.63 -4.60
C ALA A 378 8.46 21.86 -5.89
N ILE A 379 7.44 21.25 -6.50
CA ILE A 379 7.56 20.53 -7.78
C ILE A 379 7.92 21.52 -8.90
N ALA A 380 7.25 22.68 -8.99
CA ALA A 380 7.53 23.69 -10.00
C ALA A 380 8.98 24.17 -9.95
N ARG A 381 9.50 24.45 -8.75
CA ARG A 381 10.92 24.81 -8.55
C ARG A 381 11.88 23.70 -8.94
N ALA A 382 11.56 22.46 -8.58
CA ALA A 382 12.39 21.30 -8.93
C ALA A 382 12.46 21.10 -10.45
N VAL A 383 11.36 21.25 -11.18
CA VAL A 383 11.31 21.19 -12.65
C VAL A 383 12.06 22.39 -13.27
N GLY A 384 11.87 23.59 -12.73
CA GLY A 384 12.50 24.81 -13.23
C GLY A 384 12.13 25.10 -14.70
N GLU A 385 13.11 25.51 -15.49
CA GLU A 385 12.94 25.83 -16.91
C GLU A 385 13.07 24.60 -17.86
N ARG A 386 13.26 23.40 -17.31
CA ARG A 386 13.52 22.19 -18.11
C ARG A 386 12.30 21.75 -18.91
N LEU A 387 11.10 22.05 -18.42
CA LEU A 387 9.82 21.72 -19.05
C LEU A 387 8.76 22.78 -18.75
N PRO A 388 7.75 22.93 -19.62
CA PRO A 388 6.60 23.78 -19.30
C PRO A 388 5.91 23.34 -18.01
N VAL A 389 5.73 24.27 -17.07
CA VAL A 389 4.97 24.08 -15.84
C VAL A 389 3.73 24.97 -15.88
N ARG A 390 2.57 24.40 -15.57
CA ARG A 390 1.31 25.13 -15.39
C ARG A 390 0.74 24.82 -14.01
N ARG A 391 0.01 25.77 -13.42
CA ARG A 391 -0.69 25.62 -12.16
C ARG A 391 -2.16 25.45 -12.39
N ALA A 392 -2.81 24.62 -11.57
CA ALA A 392 -4.27 24.48 -11.56
C ALA A 392 -4.80 24.47 -10.12
N ALA A 393 -5.95 25.12 -9.94
CA ALA A 393 -6.60 25.22 -8.62
C ALA A 393 -7.61 24.08 -8.37
N SER A 394 -7.98 23.34 -9.41
CA SER A 394 -8.92 22.22 -9.34
C SER A 394 -8.51 21.08 -10.28
N MET A 395 -9.09 19.88 -10.07
CA MET A 395 -8.84 18.73 -10.95
C MET A 395 -9.39 18.97 -12.37
N VAL A 396 -10.52 19.64 -12.52
CA VAL A 396 -11.11 20.00 -13.81
C VAL A 396 -10.16 20.91 -14.59
N GLU A 397 -9.61 21.94 -13.94
CA GLU A 397 -8.63 22.83 -14.56
C GLU A 397 -7.34 22.08 -14.91
N ALA A 398 -6.88 21.18 -14.04
CA ALA A 398 -5.68 20.38 -14.28
C ALA A 398 -5.82 19.48 -15.51
N VAL A 399 -6.97 18.82 -15.69
CA VAL A 399 -7.27 17.97 -16.85
C VAL A 399 -7.31 18.80 -18.13
N ARG A 400 -8.00 19.93 -18.13
CA ARG A 400 -8.08 20.83 -19.32
C ARG A 400 -6.71 21.40 -19.68
N THR A 401 -5.94 21.83 -18.69
CA THR A 401 -4.59 22.34 -18.89
C THR A 401 -3.65 21.25 -19.40
N GLY A 402 -3.77 20.04 -18.87
CA GLY A 402 -3.02 18.87 -19.33
C GLY A 402 -3.33 18.52 -20.78
N ALA A 403 -4.61 18.52 -21.15
CA ALA A 403 -5.06 18.32 -22.54
C ALA A 403 -4.51 19.37 -23.49
N ALA A 404 -4.51 20.65 -23.06
CA ALA A 404 -4.00 21.76 -23.88
C ALA A 404 -2.47 21.74 -24.08
N LEU A 405 -1.72 21.10 -23.18
CA LEU A 405 -0.27 20.91 -23.29
C LEU A 405 0.10 19.68 -24.11
N ALA A 406 -0.78 18.69 -24.20
CA ALA A 406 -0.54 17.44 -24.90
C ALA A 406 -0.77 17.59 -26.40
N GLU A 407 -0.08 16.76 -27.19
CA GLU A 407 -0.29 16.60 -28.63
C GLU A 407 -0.90 15.21 -28.91
N PRO A 408 -1.56 15.02 -30.06
CA PRO A 408 -2.06 13.70 -30.44
C PRO A 408 -0.95 12.64 -30.40
N GLY A 409 -1.23 11.52 -29.73
CA GLY A 409 -0.26 10.44 -29.45
C GLY A 409 0.44 10.55 -28.11
N ASP A 410 0.24 11.63 -27.36
CA ASP A 410 0.74 11.77 -25.99
C ASP A 410 -0.21 11.15 -24.95
N ALA A 411 0.28 11.08 -23.73
CA ALA A 411 -0.53 10.78 -22.55
C ALA A 411 -0.67 11.98 -21.60
N VAL A 412 -1.83 12.13 -20.97
CA VAL A 412 -2.03 12.90 -19.74
C VAL A 412 -2.14 11.91 -18.60
N LEU A 413 -1.22 12.01 -17.63
CA LEU A 413 -1.10 11.09 -16.52
C LEU A 413 -1.35 11.81 -15.19
N LEU A 414 -2.40 11.44 -14.46
CA LEU A 414 -2.50 11.76 -13.05
C LEU A 414 -1.62 10.78 -12.26
N SER A 415 -0.43 11.18 -11.85
CA SER A 415 0.42 10.43 -10.91
C SER A 415 1.10 11.41 -9.96
N PRO A 416 0.45 11.69 -8.83
CA PRO A 416 0.65 12.91 -8.07
C PRO A 416 1.98 13.06 -7.36
N ALA A 417 2.74 11.99 -7.12
CA ALA A 417 3.95 11.93 -6.29
C ALA A 417 3.74 12.34 -4.81
N CYS A 418 2.54 12.76 -4.44
CA CYS A 418 2.15 13.30 -3.14
C CYS A 418 0.88 12.65 -2.60
N SER A 419 0.66 12.73 -1.28
CA SER A 419 -0.61 12.32 -0.70
C SER A 419 -1.73 13.30 -1.07
N SER A 420 -3.01 12.90 -0.86
CA SER A 420 -4.18 13.64 -1.37
C SER A 420 -4.88 14.53 -0.35
N PHE A 421 -4.44 14.50 0.92
CA PHE A 421 -5.22 15.01 2.07
C PHE A 421 -5.32 16.52 2.20
N ASP A 422 -4.67 17.27 1.32
CA ASP A 422 -4.76 18.73 1.24
C ASP A 422 -5.98 19.21 0.43
N MET A 423 -6.33 18.47 -0.64
CA MET A 423 -7.43 18.86 -1.55
C MET A 423 -8.56 17.82 -1.59
N PHE A 424 -8.30 16.55 -1.22
CA PHE A 424 -9.24 15.44 -1.36
C PHE A 424 -9.31 14.61 -0.08
N ARG A 425 -10.41 13.87 0.10
CA ARG A 425 -10.59 12.98 1.27
C ARG A 425 -9.54 11.88 1.33
N ASP A 426 -9.24 11.30 0.18
CA ASP A 426 -8.25 10.24 -0.01
C ASP A 426 -7.86 10.14 -1.50
N TYR A 427 -6.96 9.22 -1.83
CA TYR A 427 -6.51 9.02 -3.20
C TYR A 427 -7.62 8.50 -4.14
N LYS A 428 -8.63 7.77 -3.63
CA LYS A 428 -9.76 7.29 -4.43
C LYS A 428 -10.60 8.47 -4.88
N HIS A 429 -10.97 9.35 -3.95
CA HIS A 429 -11.69 10.57 -4.26
C HIS A 429 -10.95 11.44 -5.29
N ARG A 430 -9.61 11.57 -5.16
CA ARG A 430 -8.81 12.29 -6.16
C ARG A 430 -8.86 11.63 -7.54
N GLY A 431 -8.80 10.30 -7.61
CA GLY A 431 -8.92 9.55 -8.86
C GLY A 431 -10.31 9.66 -9.46
N ASP A 432 -11.37 9.56 -8.66
CA ASP A 432 -12.76 9.72 -9.12
C ASP A 432 -13.01 11.11 -9.70
N GLU A 433 -12.47 12.17 -9.07
CA GLU A 433 -12.53 13.54 -9.59
C GLU A 433 -11.79 13.68 -10.93
N PHE A 434 -10.63 13.03 -11.08
CA PHE A 434 -9.92 12.99 -12.34
C PHE A 434 -10.72 12.29 -13.44
N VAL A 435 -11.25 11.10 -13.15
CA VAL A 435 -12.09 10.34 -14.09
C VAL A 435 -13.30 11.17 -14.52
N SER A 436 -13.95 11.83 -13.57
CA SER A 436 -15.11 12.71 -13.82
C SER A 436 -14.72 13.88 -14.73
N ALA A 437 -13.59 14.54 -14.45
CA ALA A 437 -13.11 15.66 -15.26
C ALA A 437 -12.76 15.25 -16.69
N VAL A 438 -12.15 14.08 -16.88
CA VAL A 438 -11.83 13.52 -18.20
C VAL A 438 -13.12 13.20 -18.97
N ARG A 439 -14.16 12.66 -18.31
CA ARG A 439 -15.45 12.37 -18.97
C ARG A 439 -16.17 13.63 -19.43
N VAL A 440 -16.09 14.70 -18.63
CA VAL A 440 -16.63 16.01 -19.03
C VAL A 440 -15.91 16.53 -20.29
N LEU A 441 -14.56 16.48 -20.31
CA LEU A 441 -13.78 16.89 -21.46
C LEU A 441 -14.11 16.05 -22.70
N GLU A 442 -14.29 14.74 -22.55
CA GLU A 442 -14.69 13.83 -23.65
C GLU A 442 -16.05 14.24 -24.24
N GLY A 443 -17.01 14.63 -23.41
CA GLY A 443 -18.33 15.12 -23.83
C GLY A 443 -18.24 16.44 -24.60
N GLU A 444 -17.41 17.38 -24.13
CA GLU A 444 -17.21 18.69 -24.77
C GLU A 444 -16.56 18.56 -26.17
N VAL A 445 -15.65 17.63 -26.38
CA VAL A 445 -14.99 17.41 -27.67
C VAL A 445 -15.86 16.66 -28.68
N ARG A 446 -16.84 15.89 -28.21
CA ARG A 446 -17.80 15.17 -29.07
C ARG A 446 -19.02 16.02 -29.48
N ALA A 447 -19.30 17.10 -28.74
CA ALA A 447 -20.40 18.04 -29.00
C ALA A 447 -20.03 19.11 -30.04
#